data_ca9ff5f9d324856c2b625778df76570c
#
_entry.id   ca9ff5f9d324856c2b625778df76570c
#
_cell.length_a   1.000
_cell.length_b   1.000
_cell.length_c   1.000
_cell.angle_alpha   90.00
_cell.angle_beta   90.00
_cell.angle_gamma   90.00
#
_symmetry.space_group_name_H-M   'P 1'
#
loop_
_entity.id
_entity.type
_entity.pdbx_description
1 polymer ?
#
loop_
_entity_poly.entity_id
_entity_poly.type
_entity_poly.pdbx_seq_one_letter_code
_entity_poly.pdbx_strand_id
1 'polypeptide(L)'
;KIVDDAWLRGVKNICWLGIGGTWASAMQAHFHMKERSGLEVFFTNAAEYCATGDRRIGTGTFLIFSSVSGTTKEIVEAVQKAKMNGAEIFAFIDKPETGLEAFADHCINYPANEQLKFFMTADRFLFREGVMPEYEEMYAQYDNALPEGLASVEEAADAFAEEFARKHVSDALNYFVGAGALYGATYSYGMCYWEEQHWH
;
A
#
# COMPACT_ATOMS: atom_id res chain seq x y z
N LYS A 1 -7.21 -3.93 15.96
CA LYS A 1 -8.67 -4.01 16.17
C LYS A 1 -9.43 -4.08 14.84
N ILE A 2 -9.33 -3.09 13.93
CA ILE A 2 -10.08 -3.07 12.65
C ILE A 2 -9.91 -4.39 11.87
N VAL A 3 -8.68 -4.84 11.66
CA VAL A 3 -8.38 -6.11 10.99
C VAL A 3 -8.93 -7.31 11.77
N ASP A 4 -8.77 -7.31 13.10
CA ASP A 4 -9.30 -8.40 13.94
C ASP A 4 -10.81 -8.54 13.83
N ASP A 5 -11.50 -7.42 13.81
CA ASP A 5 -12.96 -7.39 13.67
C ASP A 5 -13.40 -7.84 12.27
N ALA A 6 -12.67 -7.43 11.21
CA ALA A 6 -12.91 -7.90 9.85
C ALA A 6 -12.68 -9.42 9.72
N TRP A 7 -11.59 -9.93 10.30
CA TRP A 7 -11.30 -11.36 10.34
C TRP A 7 -12.42 -12.15 11.04
N LEU A 8 -12.88 -11.68 12.20
CA LEU A 8 -13.96 -12.34 12.95
C LEU A 8 -15.31 -12.33 12.23
N ARG A 9 -15.56 -11.34 11.37
CA ARG A 9 -16.73 -11.32 10.48
C ARG A 9 -16.65 -12.28 9.31
N GLY A 10 -15.49 -12.87 9.06
CA GLY A 10 -15.29 -13.84 7.97
C GLY A 10 -15.09 -13.16 6.62
N VAL A 11 -14.15 -12.20 6.55
CA VAL A 11 -13.69 -11.62 5.28
C VAL A 11 -13.31 -12.72 4.28
N LYS A 12 -13.73 -12.59 3.03
CA LYS A 12 -13.49 -13.60 1.99
C LYS A 12 -12.26 -13.32 1.14
N ASN A 13 -12.02 -12.05 0.87
CA ASN A 13 -10.86 -11.60 0.10
C ASN A 13 -10.41 -10.19 0.53
N ILE A 14 -9.19 -9.86 0.19
CA ILE A 14 -8.57 -8.57 0.48
C ILE A 14 -8.20 -7.89 -0.83
N CYS A 15 -8.69 -6.67 -1.02
CA CYS A 15 -8.38 -5.83 -2.17
C CYS A 15 -7.53 -4.62 -1.75
N TRP A 16 -6.35 -4.49 -2.33
CA TRP A 16 -5.53 -3.28 -2.23
C TRP A 16 -5.85 -2.36 -3.40
N LEU A 17 -6.40 -1.18 -3.12
CA LEU A 17 -6.76 -0.19 -4.15
C LEU A 17 -5.75 0.96 -4.13
N GLY A 18 -5.30 1.39 -5.31
CA GLY A 18 -4.38 2.52 -5.44
C GLY A 18 -4.39 3.16 -6.82
N ILE A 19 -3.73 4.31 -6.94
CA ILE A 19 -3.43 5.00 -8.20
C ILE A 19 -2.14 5.80 -8.01
N GLY A 20 -1.27 5.91 -9.04
CA GLY A 20 0.03 6.57 -8.92
C GLY A 20 0.91 5.93 -7.85
N GLY A 21 1.46 6.73 -6.93
CA GLY A 21 2.31 6.23 -5.83
C GLY A 21 1.60 5.21 -4.93
N THR A 22 0.33 5.43 -4.62
CA THR A 22 -0.45 4.50 -3.80
C THR A 22 -0.72 3.17 -4.50
N TRP A 23 -0.68 3.14 -5.83
CA TRP A 23 -0.70 1.92 -6.64
C TRP A 23 0.54 1.06 -6.38
N ALA A 24 1.72 1.68 -6.33
CA ALA A 24 2.97 0.99 -6.02
C ALA A 24 2.95 0.38 -4.62
N SER A 25 2.39 1.09 -3.65
CA SER A 25 2.22 0.61 -2.27
C SER A 25 1.24 -0.56 -2.19
N ALA A 26 0.13 -0.49 -2.93
CA ALA A 26 -0.84 -1.58 -3.05
C ALA A 26 -0.19 -2.86 -3.62
N MET A 27 0.65 -2.72 -4.66
CA MET A 27 1.41 -3.84 -5.21
C MET A 27 2.34 -4.49 -4.18
N GLN A 28 3.07 -3.68 -3.39
CA GLN A 28 3.97 -4.20 -2.37
C GLN A 28 3.22 -5.01 -1.31
N ALA A 29 2.11 -4.48 -0.80
CA ALA A 29 1.28 -5.18 0.19
C ALA A 29 0.70 -6.48 -0.39
N HIS A 30 0.22 -6.46 -1.62
CA HIS A 30 -0.26 -7.66 -2.30
C HIS A 30 0.83 -8.73 -2.41
N PHE A 31 2.01 -8.38 -2.96
CA PHE A 31 3.09 -9.34 -3.14
C PHE A 31 3.66 -9.86 -1.82
N HIS A 32 3.57 -9.08 -0.75
CA HIS A 32 3.94 -9.51 0.59
C HIS A 32 3.00 -10.59 1.15
N MET A 33 1.72 -10.51 0.80
CA MET A 33 0.68 -11.42 1.34
C MET A 33 0.40 -12.64 0.46
N LYS A 34 0.38 -12.50 -0.86
CA LYS A 34 -0.27 -13.43 -1.80
C LYS A 34 0.19 -14.89 -1.71
N GLU A 35 1.46 -15.13 -1.37
CA GLU A 35 2.02 -16.47 -1.25
C GLU A 35 1.91 -17.04 0.18
N ARG A 36 1.50 -16.22 1.13
CA ARG A 36 1.43 -16.56 2.56
C ARG A 36 -0.01 -16.69 3.06
N SER A 37 -0.89 -15.84 2.56
CA SER A 37 -2.30 -15.80 2.98
C SER A 37 -3.12 -16.92 2.36
N GLY A 38 -4.00 -17.52 3.15
CA GLY A 38 -5.05 -18.43 2.68
C GLY A 38 -6.25 -17.71 2.09
N LEU A 39 -6.36 -16.38 2.27
CA LEU A 39 -7.37 -15.55 1.64
C LEU A 39 -6.96 -15.22 0.20
N GLU A 40 -7.96 -14.99 -0.66
CA GLU A 40 -7.68 -14.38 -1.97
C GLU A 40 -7.25 -12.92 -1.75
N VAL A 41 -6.00 -12.61 -2.10
CA VAL A 41 -5.43 -11.26 -2.02
C VAL A 41 -5.16 -10.75 -3.42
N PHE A 42 -5.68 -9.58 -3.75
CA PHE A 42 -5.45 -8.95 -5.05
C PHE A 42 -5.33 -7.44 -4.92
N PHE A 43 -4.89 -6.80 -5.99
CA PHE A 43 -4.80 -5.35 -6.06
C PHE A 43 -5.46 -4.86 -7.35
N THR A 44 -5.94 -3.63 -7.34
CA THR A 44 -6.55 -3.00 -8.51
C THR A 44 -6.22 -1.51 -8.58
N ASN A 45 -6.03 -1.02 -9.80
CA ASN A 45 -5.89 0.41 -10.05
C ASN A 45 -7.27 1.07 -9.99
N ALA A 46 -7.38 2.22 -9.32
CA ALA A 46 -8.66 2.90 -9.13
C ALA A 46 -9.33 3.30 -10.45
N ALA A 47 -8.56 3.86 -11.40
CA ALA A 47 -9.09 4.25 -12.72
C ALA A 47 -9.55 3.03 -13.53
N GLU A 48 -8.76 1.94 -13.51
CA GLU A 48 -9.09 0.67 -14.16
C GLU A 48 -10.38 0.09 -13.58
N TYR A 49 -10.49 0.04 -12.25
CA TYR A 49 -11.68 -0.45 -11.58
C TYR A 49 -12.93 0.40 -11.89
N CYS A 50 -12.79 1.73 -11.98
CA CYS A 50 -13.89 2.58 -12.41
C CYS A 50 -14.38 2.22 -13.81
N ALA A 51 -13.45 2.00 -14.76
CA ALA A 51 -13.74 1.74 -16.15
C ALA A 51 -14.31 0.33 -16.40
N THR A 52 -13.68 -0.70 -15.84
CA THR A 52 -13.95 -2.10 -16.18
C THR A 52 -14.71 -2.86 -15.09
N GLY A 53 -14.64 -2.40 -13.83
CA GLY A 53 -15.12 -3.14 -12.67
C GLY A 53 -14.21 -4.32 -12.31
N ASP A 54 -14.53 -4.98 -11.20
CA ASP A 54 -13.93 -6.25 -10.79
C ASP A 54 -14.99 -7.05 -10.02
N ARG A 55 -15.31 -8.25 -10.51
CA ARG A 55 -16.37 -9.11 -9.93
C ARG A 55 -16.03 -9.61 -8.52
N ARG A 56 -14.77 -9.55 -8.12
CA ARG A 56 -14.31 -9.95 -6.78
C ARG A 56 -14.68 -8.91 -5.72
N ILE A 57 -14.84 -7.64 -6.13
CA ILE A 57 -15.14 -6.53 -5.21
C ILE A 57 -16.64 -6.48 -4.94
N GLY A 58 -17.01 -6.87 -3.72
CA GLY A 58 -18.39 -6.93 -3.27
C GLY A 58 -18.51 -7.41 -1.82
N THR A 59 -19.66 -7.98 -1.49
CA THR A 59 -19.92 -8.49 -0.13
C THR A 59 -18.89 -9.55 0.29
N GLY A 60 -18.18 -9.26 1.38
CA GLY A 60 -17.09 -10.08 1.91
C GLY A 60 -15.71 -9.61 1.48
N THR A 61 -15.60 -8.60 0.61
CA THR A 61 -14.33 -7.93 0.30
C THR A 61 -13.98 -6.93 1.40
N PHE A 62 -12.74 -6.99 1.89
CA PHE A 62 -12.12 -5.95 2.68
C PHE A 62 -11.21 -5.13 1.77
N LEU A 63 -11.65 -3.94 1.40
CA LEU A 63 -10.94 -3.06 0.48
C LEU A 63 -10.14 -2.04 1.28
N ILE A 64 -8.83 -1.98 1.01
CA ILE A 64 -7.89 -1.11 1.70
C ILE A 64 -7.29 -0.14 0.70
N PHE A 65 -7.26 1.14 1.05
CA PHE A 65 -6.61 2.16 0.24
C PHE A 65 -5.98 3.26 1.08
N SER A 66 -5.10 4.04 0.45
CA SER A 66 -4.54 5.27 1.00
C SER A 66 -4.78 6.44 0.07
N SER A 67 -4.93 7.64 0.63
CA SER A 67 -5.02 8.89 -0.13
C SER A 67 -4.46 10.05 0.69
N VAL A 68 -3.45 10.73 0.17
CA VAL A 68 -2.87 11.90 0.82
C VAL A 68 -3.87 13.06 0.85
N SER A 69 -4.46 13.38 -0.29
CA SER A 69 -5.39 14.51 -0.43
C SER A 69 -6.82 14.19 -0.01
N GLY A 70 -7.24 12.92 -0.08
CA GLY A 70 -8.63 12.51 0.08
C GLY A 70 -9.57 13.02 -1.03
N THR A 71 -9.03 13.54 -2.13
CA THR A 71 -9.80 14.20 -3.19
C THR A 71 -9.50 13.67 -4.60
N THR A 72 -8.62 12.69 -4.74
CA THR A 72 -8.31 12.08 -6.04
C THR A 72 -9.58 11.47 -6.64
N LYS A 73 -10.01 12.00 -7.78
CA LYS A 73 -11.30 11.68 -8.39
C LYS A 73 -11.51 10.18 -8.59
N GLU A 74 -10.53 9.50 -9.14
CA GLU A 74 -10.59 8.07 -9.43
C GLU A 74 -10.68 7.23 -8.13
N ILE A 75 -10.03 7.65 -7.06
CA ILE A 75 -10.16 7.01 -5.74
C ILE A 75 -11.57 7.20 -5.20
N VAL A 76 -12.11 8.42 -5.26
CA VAL A 76 -13.48 8.72 -4.79
C VAL A 76 -14.50 7.87 -5.53
N GLU A 77 -14.44 7.86 -6.87
CA GLU A 77 -15.35 7.07 -7.70
C GLU A 77 -15.23 5.56 -7.47
N ALA A 78 -13.99 5.05 -7.35
CA ALA A 78 -13.72 3.64 -7.08
C ALA A 78 -14.24 3.20 -5.71
N VAL A 79 -14.00 4.00 -4.67
CA VAL A 79 -14.47 3.71 -3.31
C VAL A 79 -15.99 3.73 -3.24
N GLN A 80 -16.65 4.71 -3.84
CA GLN A 80 -18.11 4.77 -3.93
C GLN A 80 -18.68 3.53 -4.62
N LYS A 81 -18.11 3.14 -5.76
CA LYS A 81 -18.51 1.95 -6.52
C LYS A 81 -18.31 0.66 -5.69
N ALA A 82 -17.18 0.51 -5.01
CA ALA A 82 -16.90 -0.62 -4.15
C ALA A 82 -17.89 -0.70 -2.98
N LYS A 83 -18.19 0.44 -2.35
CA LYS A 83 -19.18 0.55 -1.28
C LYS A 83 -20.57 0.15 -1.74
N MET A 84 -21.01 0.61 -2.91
CA MET A 84 -22.31 0.22 -3.49
C MET A 84 -22.37 -1.27 -3.80
N ASN A 85 -21.25 -1.90 -4.13
CA ASN A 85 -21.14 -3.35 -4.35
C ASN A 85 -21.10 -4.16 -3.04
N GLY A 86 -21.07 -3.50 -1.87
CA GLY A 86 -21.09 -4.14 -0.56
C GLY A 86 -19.73 -4.48 0.02
N ALA A 87 -18.64 -3.92 -0.51
CA ALA A 87 -17.33 -4.05 0.10
C ALA A 87 -17.24 -3.27 1.42
N GLU A 88 -16.51 -3.82 2.39
CA GLU A 88 -16.11 -3.12 3.60
C GLU A 88 -14.85 -2.30 3.31
N ILE A 89 -14.88 -1.02 3.61
CA ILE A 89 -13.87 -0.05 3.20
C ILE A 89 -13.00 0.38 4.39
N PHE A 90 -11.69 0.17 4.28
CA PHE A 90 -10.70 0.67 5.22
C PHE A 90 -9.78 1.69 4.55
N ALA A 91 -9.85 2.92 5.02
CA ALA A 91 -9.15 4.07 4.47
C ALA A 91 -8.01 4.56 5.37
N PHE A 92 -6.88 4.88 4.76
CA PHE A 92 -5.86 5.75 5.33
C PHE A 92 -5.88 7.07 4.58
N ILE A 93 -6.29 8.16 5.24
CA ILE A 93 -6.39 9.48 4.64
C ILE A 93 -5.54 10.44 5.47
N ASP A 94 -4.53 11.04 4.83
CA ASP A 94 -3.59 11.88 5.57
C ASP A 94 -4.26 13.17 6.08
N LYS A 95 -5.15 13.75 5.27
CA LYS A 95 -5.88 14.98 5.62
C LYS A 95 -7.30 14.62 6.09
N PRO A 96 -7.70 15.06 7.30
CA PRO A 96 -9.07 14.86 7.77
C PRO A 96 -10.06 15.75 7.00
N GLU A 97 -11.35 15.42 7.13
CA GLU A 97 -12.49 16.21 6.63
C GLU A 97 -12.51 16.36 5.09
N THR A 98 -12.08 15.32 4.37
CA THR A 98 -12.01 15.36 2.90
C THR A 98 -13.29 14.91 2.18
N GLY A 99 -14.31 14.47 2.90
CA GLY A 99 -15.53 13.91 2.33
C GLY A 99 -15.39 12.45 1.86
N LEU A 100 -14.20 11.99 1.51
CA LEU A 100 -13.92 10.58 1.17
C LEU A 100 -14.13 9.66 2.39
N GLU A 101 -13.89 10.17 3.59
CA GLU A 101 -14.12 9.47 4.85
C GLU A 101 -15.56 8.99 5.02
N ALA A 102 -16.54 9.72 4.45
CA ALA A 102 -17.96 9.37 4.53
C ALA A 102 -18.29 8.02 3.84
N PHE A 103 -17.42 7.55 2.96
CA PHE A 103 -17.59 6.28 2.26
C PHE A 103 -16.81 5.14 2.92
N ALA A 104 -15.90 5.44 3.87
CA ALA A 104 -15.14 4.45 4.59
C ALA A 104 -15.93 3.89 5.80
N ASP A 105 -15.87 2.58 6.02
CA ASP A 105 -16.36 1.97 7.26
C ASP A 105 -15.37 2.19 8.41
N HIS A 106 -14.10 2.27 8.05
CA HIS A 106 -12.99 2.54 8.96
C HIS A 106 -12.06 3.54 8.30
N CYS A 107 -11.72 4.61 9.02
CA CYS A 107 -10.78 5.61 8.57
C CYS A 107 -9.73 5.89 9.65
N ILE A 108 -8.48 6.00 9.22
CA ILE A 108 -7.36 6.45 10.04
C ILE A 108 -6.75 7.68 9.36
N ASN A 109 -6.82 8.82 10.04
CA ASN A 109 -6.17 10.05 9.63
C ASN A 109 -4.79 10.13 10.30
N TYR A 110 -3.78 9.78 9.57
CA TYR A 110 -2.40 9.86 10.01
C TYR A 110 -1.51 10.14 8.79
N PRO A 111 -0.79 11.27 8.77
CA PRO A 111 0.03 11.65 7.62
C PRO A 111 1.25 10.75 7.44
N ALA A 112 1.68 10.62 6.20
CA ALA A 112 2.86 9.85 5.80
C ALA A 112 2.85 8.35 6.16
N ASN A 113 3.98 7.67 6.01
CA ASN A 113 4.21 6.26 6.37
C ASN A 113 3.24 5.25 5.73
N GLU A 114 2.79 5.51 4.50
CA GLU A 114 1.83 4.67 3.79
C GLU A 114 2.27 3.19 3.73
N GLN A 115 3.54 2.95 3.37
CA GLN A 115 4.10 1.60 3.31
C GLN A 115 3.96 0.87 4.65
N LEU A 116 4.34 1.52 5.75
CA LEU A 116 4.24 0.94 7.07
C LEU A 116 2.78 0.62 7.44
N LYS A 117 1.84 1.53 7.15
CA LYS A 117 0.40 1.30 7.38
C LYS A 117 -0.10 0.07 6.63
N PHE A 118 0.31 -0.08 5.37
CA PHE A 118 -0.09 -1.21 4.54
C PHE A 118 0.54 -2.51 5.03
N PHE A 119 1.84 -2.53 5.36
CA PHE A 119 2.48 -3.71 5.92
C PHE A 119 1.92 -4.09 7.28
N MET A 120 1.68 -3.13 8.18
CA MET A 120 1.03 -3.41 9.48
C MET A 120 -0.34 -4.06 9.31
N THR A 121 -1.11 -3.60 8.31
CA THR A 121 -2.43 -4.16 8.01
C THR A 121 -2.31 -5.56 7.42
N ALA A 122 -1.42 -5.77 6.47
CA ALA A 122 -1.12 -7.05 5.84
C ALA A 122 -0.64 -8.09 6.87
N ASP A 123 0.34 -7.72 7.67
CA ASP A 123 0.92 -8.59 8.70
C ASP A 123 -0.08 -8.95 9.79
N ARG A 124 -0.99 -8.03 10.13
CA ARG A 124 -2.06 -8.35 11.09
C ARG A 124 -3.02 -9.40 10.55
N PHE A 125 -3.35 -9.40 9.26
CA PHE A 125 -4.11 -10.49 8.64
C PHE A 125 -3.31 -11.81 8.68
N LEU A 126 -2.04 -11.79 8.27
CA LEU A 126 -1.17 -12.98 8.31
C LEU A 126 -1.02 -13.55 9.74
N PHE A 127 -0.95 -12.67 10.74
CA PHE A 127 -0.97 -13.10 12.14
C PHE A 127 -2.29 -13.78 12.52
N ARG A 128 -3.43 -13.22 12.11
CA ARG A 128 -4.75 -13.81 12.38
C ARG A 128 -4.93 -15.17 11.69
N GLU A 129 -4.30 -15.36 10.55
CA GLU A 129 -4.24 -16.64 9.84
C GLU A 129 -3.26 -17.65 10.49
N GLY A 130 -2.45 -17.20 11.43
CA GLY A 130 -1.44 -18.04 12.11
C GLY A 130 -0.16 -18.29 11.31
N VAL A 131 0.04 -17.56 10.20
CA VAL A 131 1.23 -17.71 9.32
C VAL A 131 2.33 -16.70 9.61
N MET A 132 2.12 -15.82 10.59
CA MET A 132 3.10 -14.84 11.07
C MET A 132 3.06 -14.77 12.61
N PRO A 133 3.45 -15.82 13.31
CA PRO A 133 3.37 -15.86 14.79
C PRO A 133 4.26 -14.83 15.49
N GLU A 134 5.34 -14.38 14.82
CA GLU A 134 6.29 -13.38 15.30
C GLU A 134 5.77 -11.92 15.28
N TYR A 135 4.55 -11.68 14.82
CA TYR A 135 3.99 -10.34 14.60
C TYR A 135 4.15 -9.40 15.81
N GLU A 136 3.73 -9.83 16.99
CA GLU A 136 3.74 -8.96 18.17
C GLU A 136 5.16 -8.64 18.63
N GLU A 137 6.06 -9.61 18.59
CA GLU A 137 7.47 -9.41 18.92
C GLU A 137 8.17 -8.49 17.92
N MET A 138 7.93 -8.71 16.63
CA MET A 138 8.51 -7.90 15.55
C MET A 138 8.07 -6.44 15.65
N TYR A 139 6.77 -6.17 15.85
CA TYR A 139 6.28 -4.80 15.96
C TYR A 139 6.71 -4.12 17.25
N ALA A 140 6.87 -4.85 18.37
CA ALA A 140 7.47 -4.31 19.58
C ALA A 140 8.95 -3.92 19.37
N GLN A 141 9.70 -4.64 18.53
CA GLN A 141 11.06 -4.24 18.13
C GLN A 141 11.04 -3.01 17.22
N TYR A 142 10.08 -2.92 16.28
CA TYR A 142 9.94 -1.77 15.38
C TYR A 142 9.65 -0.47 16.14
N ASP A 143 8.81 -0.51 17.17
CA ASP A 143 8.54 0.65 18.03
C ASP A 143 9.81 1.25 18.64
N ASN A 144 10.80 0.41 18.91
CA ASN A 144 12.03 0.83 19.56
C ASN A 144 13.18 1.16 18.60
N ALA A 145 13.23 0.54 17.43
CA ALA A 145 14.44 0.56 16.60
C ALA A 145 14.22 0.96 15.14
N LEU A 146 12.98 0.97 14.64
CA LEU A 146 12.74 1.20 13.21
C LEU A 146 13.15 2.62 12.76
N PRO A 147 12.82 3.71 13.47
CA PRO A 147 13.20 5.05 13.04
C PRO A 147 14.72 5.24 12.94
N GLU A 148 15.44 4.85 13.97
CA GLU A 148 16.91 4.93 14.01
C GLU A 148 17.55 3.99 12.99
N GLY A 149 16.97 2.81 12.80
CA GLY A 149 17.43 1.84 11.79
C GLY A 149 17.30 2.39 10.37
N LEU A 150 16.17 3.01 10.04
CA LEU A 150 15.96 3.63 8.73
C LEU A 150 16.88 4.81 8.49
N ALA A 151 17.05 5.70 9.47
CA ALA A 151 17.99 6.84 9.40
C ALA A 151 19.44 6.35 9.19
N SER A 152 19.84 5.30 9.90
CA SER A 152 21.19 4.70 9.77
C SER A 152 21.43 4.08 8.38
N VAL A 153 20.40 3.47 7.78
CA VAL A 153 20.48 2.96 6.39
C VAL A 153 20.61 4.09 5.38
N GLU A 154 19.85 5.17 5.55
CA GLU A 154 19.93 6.37 4.70
C GLU A 154 21.34 6.97 4.75
N GLU A 155 21.88 7.23 5.94
CA GLU A 155 23.25 7.75 6.14
C GLU A 155 24.31 6.85 5.52
N ALA A 156 24.19 5.53 5.71
CA ALA A 156 25.14 4.55 5.14
C ALA A 156 25.08 4.47 3.60
N ALA A 157 23.92 4.74 3.01
CA ALA A 157 23.72 4.69 1.57
C ALA A 157 24.17 5.98 0.83
N ASP A 158 24.31 7.10 1.53
CA ASP A 158 24.48 8.43 0.93
C ASP A 158 25.72 8.50 -0.01
N ALA A 159 26.89 8.09 0.47
CA ALA A 159 28.10 8.10 -0.35
C ALA A 159 27.99 7.20 -1.60
N PHE A 160 27.36 6.03 -1.47
CA PHE A 160 27.10 5.14 -2.59
C PHE A 160 26.12 5.76 -3.59
N ALA A 161 25.04 6.36 -3.10
CA ALA A 161 24.03 6.99 -3.95
C ALA A 161 24.63 8.17 -4.74
N GLU A 162 25.47 8.99 -4.11
CA GLU A 162 26.15 10.12 -4.77
C GLU A 162 27.13 9.63 -5.86
N GLU A 163 27.93 8.61 -5.56
CA GLU A 163 28.85 8.02 -6.53
C GLU A 163 28.09 7.41 -7.70
N PHE A 164 27.04 6.65 -7.44
CA PHE A 164 26.17 6.04 -8.44
C PHE A 164 25.54 7.10 -9.34
N ALA A 165 24.93 8.13 -8.77
CA ALA A 165 24.30 9.20 -9.51
C ALA A 165 25.32 9.94 -10.41
N ARG A 166 26.48 10.28 -9.89
CA ARG A 166 27.55 10.95 -10.64
C ARG A 166 28.06 10.11 -11.82
N LYS A 167 28.13 8.80 -11.64
CA LYS A 167 28.59 7.86 -12.66
C LYS A 167 27.56 7.66 -13.78
N HIS A 168 26.28 7.68 -13.44
CA HIS A 168 25.19 7.26 -14.33
C HIS A 168 24.29 8.40 -14.80
N VAL A 169 24.56 9.67 -14.41
CA VAL A 169 23.74 10.82 -14.78
C VAL A 169 23.60 11.06 -16.30
N SER A 170 24.55 10.56 -17.09
CA SER A 170 24.53 10.70 -18.55
C SER A 170 24.10 9.44 -19.30
N ASP A 171 23.68 8.39 -18.59
CA ASP A 171 23.22 7.17 -19.23
C ASP A 171 21.92 7.43 -19.99
N ALA A 172 21.91 7.08 -21.29
CA ALA A 172 20.76 7.35 -22.16
C ALA A 172 19.57 6.41 -21.89
N LEU A 173 19.77 5.31 -21.16
CA LEU A 173 18.77 4.28 -20.92
C LEU A 173 18.99 3.61 -19.56
N ASN A 174 17.93 3.51 -18.78
CA ASN A 174 17.94 2.87 -17.47
C ASN A 174 16.88 1.76 -17.42
N TYR A 175 17.23 0.61 -16.87
CA TYR A 175 16.32 -0.51 -16.63
C TYR A 175 16.14 -0.72 -15.13
N PHE A 176 14.89 -0.78 -14.69
CA PHE A 176 14.54 -1.07 -13.30
C PHE A 176 13.99 -2.50 -13.22
N VAL A 177 14.61 -3.34 -12.40
CA VAL A 177 14.26 -4.75 -12.27
C VAL A 177 13.96 -5.06 -10.81
N GLY A 178 12.76 -5.56 -10.54
CA GLY A 178 12.33 -5.95 -9.20
C GLY A 178 11.39 -7.15 -9.23
N ALA A 179 11.34 -7.89 -8.13
CA ALA A 179 10.49 -9.07 -7.97
C ALA A 179 9.91 -9.17 -6.55
N GLY A 180 8.80 -9.90 -6.39
CA GLY A 180 8.11 -10.07 -5.12
C GLY A 180 7.66 -8.72 -4.54
N ALA A 181 7.77 -8.53 -3.23
CA ALA A 181 7.41 -7.27 -2.57
C ALA A 181 8.22 -6.07 -3.07
N LEU A 182 9.43 -6.29 -3.58
CA LEU A 182 10.26 -5.22 -4.18
C LEU A 182 9.78 -4.78 -5.56
N TYR A 183 8.88 -5.52 -6.22
CA TYR A 183 8.35 -5.12 -7.53
C TYR A 183 7.64 -3.76 -7.46
N GLY A 184 6.76 -3.57 -6.48
CA GLY A 184 6.08 -2.29 -6.28
C GLY A 184 7.05 -1.15 -5.92
N ALA A 185 8.07 -1.41 -5.10
CA ALA A 185 9.11 -0.43 -4.79
C ALA A 185 9.91 -0.02 -6.03
N THR A 186 10.28 -1.00 -6.87
CA THR A 186 10.97 -0.75 -8.13
C THR A 186 10.12 0.06 -9.10
N TYR A 187 8.82 -0.27 -9.20
CA TYR A 187 7.86 0.51 -9.98
C TYR A 187 7.77 1.95 -9.47
N SER A 188 7.61 2.14 -8.16
CA SER A 188 7.56 3.46 -7.54
C SER A 188 8.83 4.27 -7.83
N TYR A 189 10.00 3.65 -7.70
CA TYR A 189 11.26 4.31 -7.98
C TYR A 189 11.36 4.76 -9.44
N GLY A 190 11.04 3.88 -10.40
CA GLY A 190 11.08 4.22 -11.81
C GLY A 190 10.07 5.29 -12.22
N MET A 191 8.81 5.18 -11.76
CA MET A 191 7.73 6.05 -12.19
C MET A 191 7.61 7.33 -11.38
N CYS A 192 7.66 7.24 -10.05
CA CYS A 192 7.38 8.39 -9.19
C CYS A 192 8.63 9.18 -8.81
N TYR A 193 9.80 8.55 -8.76
CA TYR A 193 11.04 9.26 -8.42
C TYR A 193 11.87 9.55 -9.65
N TRP A 194 12.13 8.56 -10.49
CA TRP A 194 13.01 8.78 -11.64
C TRP A 194 12.30 9.57 -12.74
N GLU A 195 11.15 9.14 -13.21
CA GLU A 195 10.45 9.80 -14.32
C GLU A 195 9.87 11.16 -13.91
N GLU A 196 9.16 11.26 -12.78
CA GLU A 196 8.53 12.50 -12.34
C GLU A 196 9.53 13.58 -11.88
N GLN A 197 10.69 13.20 -11.33
CA GLN A 197 11.69 14.15 -10.85
C GLN A 197 12.65 14.62 -11.94
N HIS A 198 12.77 13.88 -13.05
CA HIS A 198 13.69 14.15 -14.14
C HIS A 198 13.02 14.49 -15.46
N TRP A 199 11.87 15.11 -15.39
CA TRP A 199 11.20 15.66 -16.57
C TRP A 199 12.09 16.64 -17.34
N HIS A 200 12.36 16.38 -18.59
CA HIS A 200 12.98 17.32 -19.53
C HIS A 200 12.36 17.22 -20.92
#